data_113bd9bc2890cd1a53ac0c50693b0ed9
#
_entry.id   113bd9bc2890cd1a53ac0c50693b0ed9
#
_cell.length_a   1.000
_cell.length_b   1.000
_cell.length_c   1.000
_cell.angle_alpha   90.00
_cell.angle_beta   90.00
_cell.angle_gamma   90.00
#
_symmetry.space_group_name_H-M   'P 1'
#
loop_
_entity.id
_entity.type
_entity.pdbx_description
1 polymer ?
#
loop_
_entity_poly.entity_id
_entity_poly.type
_entity_poly.pdbx_seq_one_letter_code
_entity_poly.pdbx_strand_id
1 'polypeptide(L)'
;VTVVPSASTPALASVSETGEPDIITEVWTNGAPAYVPLLEAGKINELTNVLSDGGLEGLFIPVYLAEAHPELTTIEGVLANPDLVGNRMHNCPVGWTCQVVASNVAKAGGFEAAGVEDFVHGSGETLTASIGAAYAAKEPWFGYYWTPSLVMGKYPMVQVDLGPHDASKQACNSDKECATPTMQSWPSSVVTTVVTSEFESSHPAETDLMRNLSFTNNMMNSLLAWQDAEGATGDETAVYFLSTQQKLWGSWINDAARAKLAALLQ
;
A
#
# COMPACT_ATOMS: atom_id res chain seq x y z
N VAL A 1 -9.06 15.27 -19.53
CA VAL A 1 -8.93 14.21 -18.49
C VAL A 1 -9.65 14.70 -17.25
N THR A 2 -10.50 13.85 -16.67
CA THR A 2 -11.15 14.08 -15.38
C THR A 2 -10.58 13.10 -14.37
N VAL A 3 -10.05 13.61 -13.25
CA VAL A 3 -9.56 12.77 -12.15
C VAL A 3 -10.67 12.60 -11.13
N VAL A 4 -11.03 11.35 -10.82
CA VAL A 4 -12.04 11.01 -9.82
C VAL A 4 -11.37 10.22 -8.70
N PRO A 5 -11.25 10.78 -7.49
CA PRO A 5 -10.72 10.05 -6.34
C PRO A 5 -11.62 8.86 -6.00
N SER A 6 -11.05 7.67 -5.99
CA SER A 6 -11.77 6.43 -5.64
C SER A 6 -10.76 5.38 -5.16
N ALA A 7 -11.21 4.46 -4.30
CA ALA A 7 -10.45 3.25 -4.01
C ALA A 7 -10.63 2.22 -5.13
N SER A 8 -9.70 1.26 -5.25
CA SER A 8 -9.69 0.25 -6.32
C SER A 8 -11.01 -0.55 -6.41
N THR A 9 -11.52 -1.01 -5.28
CA THR A 9 -12.73 -1.86 -5.24
C THR A 9 -13.97 -1.15 -5.79
N PRO A 10 -14.37 0.07 -5.34
CA PRO A 10 -15.50 0.77 -5.93
C PRO A 10 -15.26 1.21 -7.38
N ALA A 11 -14.02 1.55 -7.77
CA ALA A 11 -13.71 1.88 -9.15
C ALA A 11 -13.93 0.67 -10.09
N LEU A 12 -13.46 -0.53 -9.71
CA LEU A 12 -13.69 -1.76 -10.47
C LEU A 12 -15.19 -2.16 -10.51
N ALA A 13 -15.93 -1.94 -9.42
CA ALA A 13 -17.36 -2.17 -9.41
C ALA A 13 -18.07 -1.25 -10.41
N SER A 14 -17.70 0.05 -10.45
CA SER A 14 -18.21 1.01 -11.42
C SER A 14 -17.93 0.58 -12.87
N VAL A 15 -16.70 0.14 -13.17
CA VAL A 15 -16.37 -0.41 -14.50
C VAL A 15 -17.25 -1.60 -14.85
N SER A 16 -17.56 -2.47 -13.87
CA SER A 16 -18.46 -3.61 -14.09
C SER A 16 -19.88 -3.19 -14.51
N GLU A 17 -20.39 -2.12 -13.92
CA GLU A 17 -21.76 -1.63 -14.06
C GLU A 17 -21.94 -0.66 -15.23
N THR A 18 -21.00 0.27 -15.39
CA THR A 18 -21.13 1.42 -16.31
C THR A 18 -20.09 1.47 -17.41
N GLY A 19 -18.99 0.73 -17.29
CA GLY A 19 -17.84 0.83 -18.18
C GLY A 19 -16.87 1.97 -17.82
N GLU A 20 -17.10 2.70 -16.72
CA GLU A 20 -16.25 3.81 -16.28
C GLU A 20 -15.73 3.60 -14.84
N PRO A 21 -14.55 4.15 -14.50
CA PRO A 21 -13.70 5.03 -15.31
C PRO A 21 -12.89 4.28 -16.40
N ASP A 22 -12.43 5.00 -17.43
CA ASP A 22 -11.58 4.45 -18.52
C ASP A 22 -10.28 3.86 -18.01
N ILE A 23 -9.66 4.49 -17.01
CA ILE A 23 -8.36 4.14 -16.43
C ILE A 23 -8.48 4.08 -14.92
N ILE A 24 -7.99 2.99 -14.33
CA ILE A 24 -7.73 2.89 -12.89
C ILE A 24 -6.22 2.78 -12.71
N THR A 25 -5.61 3.83 -12.20
CA THR A 25 -4.14 3.96 -12.13
C THR A 25 -3.50 3.10 -11.06
N GLU A 26 -4.27 2.62 -10.09
CA GLU A 26 -3.77 1.89 -8.92
C GLU A 26 -4.79 0.83 -8.49
N VAL A 27 -4.56 -0.41 -8.91
CA VAL A 27 -5.35 -1.58 -8.48
C VAL A 27 -4.48 -2.47 -7.61
N TRP A 28 -4.84 -2.57 -6.33
CA TRP A 28 -4.25 -3.52 -5.37
C TRP A 28 -4.91 -4.88 -5.57
N THR A 29 -4.25 -5.75 -6.33
CA THR A 29 -4.86 -6.99 -6.83
C THR A 29 -5.27 -7.96 -5.73
N ASN A 30 -4.55 -7.98 -4.60
CA ASN A 30 -4.86 -8.87 -3.46
C ASN A 30 -6.17 -8.49 -2.74
N GLY A 31 -6.62 -7.24 -2.84
CA GLY A 31 -7.84 -6.73 -2.19
C GLY A 31 -8.98 -6.38 -3.16
N ALA A 32 -8.90 -6.79 -4.43
CA ALA A 32 -9.81 -6.37 -5.49
C ALA A 32 -10.59 -7.54 -6.10
N PRO A 33 -11.67 -8.03 -5.49
CA PRO A 33 -12.39 -9.25 -5.91
C PRO A 33 -12.96 -9.17 -7.33
N ALA A 34 -13.30 -7.97 -7.84
CA ALA A 34 -13.79 -7.80 -9.20
C ALA A 34 -12.69 -7.80 -10.28
N TYR A 35 -11.43 -7.71 -9.90
CA TYR A 35 -10.30 -7.59 -10.83
C TYR A 35 -10.18 -8.78 -11.79
N VAL A 36 -10.05 -10.00 -11.26
CA VAL A 36 -9.92 -11.21 -12.09
C VAL A 36 -11.16 -11.46 -12.96
N PRO A 37 -12.41 -11.38 -12.43
CA PRO A 37 -13.61 -11.49 -13.27
C PRO A 37 -13.68 -10.48 -14.43
N LEU A 38 -13.25 -9.24 -14.22
CA LEU A 38 -13.25 -8.22 -15.28
C LEU A 38 -12.21 -8.49 -16.35
N LEU A 39 -11.02 -8.97 -15.96
CA LEU A 39 -9.98 -9.41 -16.91
C LEU A 39 -10.46 -10.59 -17.76
N GLU A 40 -11.03 -11.64 -17.13
CA GLU A 40 -11.54 -12.81 -17.82
C GLU A 40 -12.71 -12.48 -18.74
N ALA A 41 -13.53 -11.50 -18.37
CA ALA A 41 -14.61 -11.00 -19.21
C ALA A 41 -14.14 -10.08 -20.35
N GLY A 42 -12.85 -9.74 -20.41
CA GLY A 42 -12.29 -8.82 -21.41
C GLY A 42 -12.80 -7.38 -21.29
N LYS A 43 -13.28 -6.98 -20.12
CA LYS A 43 -13.76 -5.61 -19.87
C LYS A 43 -12.61 -4.64 -19.54
N ILE A 44 -11.55 -5.15 -18.91
CA ILE A 44 -10.32 -4.39 -18.62
C ILE A 44 -9.10 -5.15 -19.11
N ASN A 45 -8.02 -4.40 -19.33
CA ASN A 45 -6.69 -4.92 -19.63
C ASN A 45 -5.67 -4.37 -18.63
N GLU A 46 -4.81 -5.24 -18.13
CA GLU A 46 -3.68 -4.86 -17.30
C GLU A 46 -2.58 -4.27 -18.16
N LEU A 47 -2.01 -3.13 -17.74
CA LEU A 47 -0.96 -2.45 -18.50
C LEU A 47 0.43 -2.63 -17.90
N THR A 48 0.58 -2.31 -16.61
CA THR A 48 1.90 -2.31 -15.96
C THR A 48 1.75 -2.37 -14.44
N ASN A 49 2.79 -2.90 -13.78
CA ASN A 49 2.94 -2.75 -12.34
C ASN A 49 3.35 -1.30 -12.04
N VAL A 50 2.38 -0.47 -11.65
CA VAL A 50 2.63 0.94 -11.35
C VAL A 50 3.54 1.13 -10.14
N LEU A 51 3.62 0.14 -9.24
CA LEU A 51 4.66 0.01 -8.23
C LEU A 51 5.61 -1.11 -8.62
N SER A 52 6.82 -0.76 -9.06
CA SER A 52 7.81 -1.73 -9.57
C SER A 52 8.34 -2.69 -8.51
N ASP A 53 8.31 -2.28 -7.25
CA ASP A 53 8.73 -3.06 -6.08
C ASP A 53 7.52 -3.64 -5.30
N GLY A 54 6.31 -3.50 -5.85
CA GLY A 54 5.06 -3.99 -5.28
C GLY A 54 4.60 -3.23 -4.03
N GLY A 55 3.34 -3.40 -3.68
CA GLY A 55 2.82 -2.92 -2.40
C GLY A 55 3.27 -3.85 -1.26
N LEU A 56 3.74 -3.29 -0.16
CA LEU A 56 4.13 -4.05 1.01
C LEU A 56 3.14 -3.80 2.15
N GLU A 57 2.72 -4.88 2.78
CA GLU A 57 1.88 -4.87 3.97
C GLU A 57 2.54 -5.72 5.04
N GLY A 58 2.27 -5.43 6.30
CA GLY A 58 2.83 -6.25 7.37
C GLY A 58 2.75 -5.61 8.74
N LEU A 59 3.45 -6.22 9.69
CA LEU A 59 3.68 -5.64 11.01
C LEU A 59 5.01 -4.91 11.01
N PHE A 60 5.01 -3.74 11.63
CA PHE A 60 6.15 -2.82 11.64
C PHE A 60 6.46 -2.34 13.05
N ILE A 61 7.70 -1.91 13.25
CA ILE A 61 8.15 -1.16 14.42
C ILE A 61 8.89 0.12 13.98
N PRO A 62 8.94 1.19 14.78
CA PRO A 62 9.76 2.36 14.49
C PRO A 62 11.24 2.02 14.37
N VAL A 63 11.95 2.69 13.44
CA VAL A 63 13.41 2.50 13.26
C VAL A 63 14.17 2.69 14.57
N TYR A 64 13.84 3.73 15.37
CA TYR A 64 14.52 3.94 16.65
C TYR A 64 14.37 2.78 17.64
N LEU A 65 13.25 2.03 17.54
CA LEU A 65 13.03 0.86 18.39
C LEU A 65 13.86 -0.35 17.89
N ALA A 66 13.90 -0.55 16.56
CA ALA A 66 14.74 -1.57 15.94
C ALA A 66 16.24 -1.34 16.17
N GLU A 67 16.69 -0.08 16.18
CA GLU A 67 18.08 0.29 16.48
C GLU A 67 18.44 0.03 17.95
N ALA A 68 17.52 0.30 18.87
CA ALA A 68 17.71 0.06 20.29
C ALA A 68 17.60 -1.45 20.66
N HIS A 69 16.74 -2.16 19.96
CA HIS A 69 16.35 -3.54 20.21
C HIS A 69 16.29 -4.34 18.90
N PRO A 70 17.45 -4.72 18.31
CA PRO A 70 17.48 -5.43 17.02
C PRO A 70 16.72 -6.77 17.02
N GLU A 71 16.56 -7.42 18.17
CA GLU A 71 15.77 -8.64 18.34
C GLU A 71 14.29 -8.44 17.94
N LEU A 72 13.75 -7.22 18.06
CA LEU A 72 12.35 -6.92 17.71
C LEU A 72 12.09 -6.89 16.19
N THR A 73 13.11 -7.05 15.36
CA THR A 73 12.94 -7.17 13.91
C THR A 73 12.38 -8.54 13.48
N THR A 74 12.23 -9.47 14.41
CA THR A 74 11.59 -10.78 14.21
C THR A 74 10.42 -10.94 15.16
N ILE A 75 9.44 -11.74 14.76
CA ILE A 75 8.25 -11.97 15.60
C ILE A 75 8.59 -12.71 16.89
N GLU A 76 9.55 -13.62 16.86
CA GLU A 76 10.02 -14.33 18.05
C GLU A 76 10.59 -13.35 19.08
N GLY A 77 11.35 -12.36 18.62
CA GLY A 77 11.87 -11.30 19.49
C GLY A 77 10.80 -10.42 20.09
N VAL A 78 9.76 -10.07 19.30
CA VAL A 78 8.58 -9.31 19.79
C VAL A 78 7.85 -10.11 20.86
N LEU A 79 7.54 -11.38 20.62
CA LEU A 79 6.78 -12.22 21.55
C LEU A 79 7.57 -12.58 22.81
N ALA A 80 8.92 -12.57 22.74
CA ALA A 80 9.78 -12.77 23.91
C ALA A 80 9.91 -11.49 24.77
N ASN A 81 9.63 -10.31 24.20
CA ASN A 81 9.80 -9.00 24.85
C ASN A 81 8.59 -8.07 24.64
N PRO A 82 7.37 -8.49 25.05
CA PRO A 82 6.14 -7.76 24.75
C PRO A 82 6.09 -6.33 25.35
N ASP A 83 6.75 -6.11 26.47
CA ASP A 83 6.87 -4.79 27.12
C ASP A 83 7.65 -3.78 26.26
N LEU A 84 8.64 -4.23 25.50
CA LEU A 84 9.40 -3.36 24.59
C LEU A 84 8.58 -2.85 23.40
N VAL A 85 7.45 -3.50 23.09
CA VAL A 85 6.50 -3.07 22.06
C VAL A 85 5.20 -2.50 22.64
N GLY A 86 5.17 -2.21 23.96
CA GLY A 86 4.03 -1.65 24.65
C GLY A 86 2.90 -2.64 24.92
N ASN A 87 3.20 -3.95 24.91
CA ASN A 87 2.24 -5.06 25.15
C ASN A 87 1.05 -5.05 24.15
N ARG A 88 1.24 -4.52 22.95
CA ARG A 88 0.15 -4.27 22.02
C ARG A 88 0.59 -4.38 20.58
N MET A 89 -0.24 -5.01 19.75
CA MET A 89 -0.22 -4.92 18.30
C MET A 89 -1.33 -3.95 17.86
N HIS A 90 -0.97 -2.80 17.29
CA HIS A 90 -1.92 -1.87 16.68
C HIS A 90 -2.45 -2.45 15.37
N ASN A 91 -3.74 -2.78 15.32
CA ASN A 91 -4.38 -3.43 14.18
C ASN A 91 -5.26 -2.45 13.39
N CYS A 92 -5.59 -2.82 12.17
CA CYS A 92 -6.51 -2.10 11.30
C CYS A 92 -7.88 -1.90 11.93
N PRO A 93 -8.64 -0.88 11.47
CA PRO A 93 -10.03 -0.70 11.85
C PRO A 93 -10.93 -1.87 11.47
N VAL A 94 -11.99 -2.07 12.23
CA VAL A 94 -13.06 -3.03 11.90
C VAL A 94 -13.62 -2.74 10.49
N GLY A 95 -13.80 -3.80 9.71
CA GLY A 95 -14.32 -3.73 8.36
C GLY A 95 -13.27 -3.63 7.25
N TRP A 96 -11.99 -3.47 7.61
CA TRP A 96 -10.89 -3.58 6.66
C TRP A 96 -10.41 -5.05 6.59
N THR A 97 -10.05 -5.51 5.38
CA THR A 97 -9.53 -6.88 5.19
C THR A 97 -8.29 -7.14 6.02
N CYS A 98 -7.40 -6.15 6.14
CA CYS A 98 -6.18 -6.25 6.95
C CYS A 98 -6.46 -6.53 8.43
N GLN A 99 -7.58 -6.04 8.98
CA GLN A 99 -7.94 -6.34 10.37
C GLN A 99 -8.14 -7.83 10.62
N VAL A 100 -8.86 -8.50 9.70
CA VAL A 100 -9.10 -9.95 9.80
C VAL A 100 -7.79 -10.72 9.67
N VAL A 101 -6.96 -10.38 8.68
CA VAL A 101 -5.67 -11.05 8.45
C VAL A 101 -4.74 -10.87 9.66
N ALA A 102 -4.59 -9.64 10.17
CA ALA A 102 -3.72 -9.37 11.31
C ALA A 102 -4.20 -10.07 12.59
N SER A 103 -5.51 -10.07 12.86
CA SER A 103 -6.07 -10.82 13.99
C SER A 103 -5.84 -12.33 13.87
N ASN A 104 -5.99 -12.90 12.67
CA ASN A 104 -5.71 -14.31 12.42
C ASN A 104 -4.22 -14.65 12.57
N VAL A 105 -3.33 -13.80 12.08
CA VAL A 105 -1.88 -13.92 12.28
C VAL A 105 -1.54 -13.87 13.77
N ALA A 106 -2.07 -12.91 14.52
CA ALA A 106 -1.87 -12.79 15.96
C ALA A 106 -2.38 -14.01 16.73
N LYS A 107 -3.57 -14.51 16.39
CA LYS A 107 -4.14 -15.73 16.96
C LYS A 107 -3.23 -16.94 16.71
N ALA A 108 -2.77 -17.13 15.48
CA ALA A 108 -1.89 -18.22 15.09
C ALA A 108 -0.53 -18.14 15.79
N GLY A 109 0.00 -16.93 15.97
CA GLY A 109 1.28 -16.67 16.66
C GLY A 109 1.18 -16.69 18.18
N GLY A 110 -0.01 -16.82 18.76
CA GLY A 110 -0.19 -16.82 20.21
C GLY A 110 0.14 -15.48 20.90
N PHE A 111 -0.10 -14.36 20.22
CA PHE A 111 0.25 -13.01 20.71
C PHE A 111 -0.35 -12.71 22.09
N GLU A 112 -1.63 -13.02 22.29
CA GLU A 112 -2.31 -12.82 23.59
C GLU A 112 -1.64 -13.64 24.71
N ALA A 113 -1.28 -14.89 24.42
CA ALA A 113 -0.58 -15.74 25.40
C ALA A 113 0.83 -15.23 25.73
N ALA A 114 1.46 -14.52 24.81
CA ALA A 114 2.74 -13.84 25.01
C ALA A 114 2.61 -12.46 25.68
N GLY A 115 1.39 -11.97 25.91
CA GLY A 115 1.12 -10.64 26.52
C GLY A 115 1.03 -9.50 25.51
N VAL A 116 0.84 -9.78 24.23
CA VAL A 116 0.63 -8.77 23.17
C VAL A 116 -0.85 -8.73 22.79
N GLU A 117 -1.56 -7.67 23.19
CA GLU A 117 -2.97 -7.42 22.88
C GLU A 117 -3.15 -7.15 21.38
N ASP A 118 -4.13 -7.79 20.73
CA ASP A 118 -4.62 -7.38 19.39
C ASP A 118 -5.55 -6.16 19.54
N PHE A 119 -4.98 -4.96 19.41
CA PHE A 119 -5.69 -3.69 19.59
C PHE A 119 -6.23 -3.16 18.26
N VAL A 120 -7.52 -3.36 18.04
CA VAL A 120 -8.23 -2.91 16.83
C VAL A 120 -8.59 -1.42 16.96
N HIS A 121 -8.12 -0.61 16.00
CA HIS A 121 -8.43 0.83 15.95
C HIS A 121 -9.85 1.10 15.49
N GLY A 122 -10.40 2.23 15.94
CA GLY A 122 -11.74 2.69 15.53
C GLY A 122 -11.79 3.26 14.10
N SER A 123 -10.65 3.76 13.59
CA SER A 123 -10.53 4.32 12.24
C SER A 123 -9.08 4.32 11.75
N GLY A 124 -8.88 4.51 10.43
CA GLY A 124 -7.54 4.66 9.84
C GLY A 124 -6.78 5.87 10.38
N GLU A 125 -7.48 6.96 10.68
CA GLU A 125 -6.91 8.16 11.27
C GLU A 125 -6.35 7.89 12.66
N THR A 126 -7.04 7.09 13.49
CA THR A 126 -6.55 6.73 14.82
C THR A 126 -5.36 5.80 14.78
N LEU A 127 -5.30 4.88 13.80
CA LEU A 127 -4.12 4.04 13.54
C LEU A 127 -2.93 4.92 13.11
N THR A 128 -3.13 5.80 12.14
CA THR A 128 -2.11 6.76 11.68
C THR A 128 -1.60 7.65 12.81
N ALA A 129 -2.53 8.23 13.60
CA ALA A 129 -2.19 9.11 14.72
C ALA A 129 -1.37 8.40 15.80
N SER A 130 -1.60 7.10 16.02
CA SER A 130 -0.85 6.31 17.00
C SER A 130 0.64 6.23 16.65
N ILE A 131 0.98 6.09 15.36
CA ILE A 131 2.37 6.09 14.89
C ILE A 131 3.02 7.46 15.11
N GLY A 132 2.31 8.55 14.73
CA GLY A 132 2.80 9.91 14.93
C GLY A 132 3.04 10.23 16.41
N ALA A 133 2.14 9.80 17.30
CA ALA A 133 2.29 9.97 18.74
C ALA A 133 3.51 9.21 19.28
N ALA A 134 3.68 7.94 18.90
CA ALA A 134 4.84 7.14 19.30
C ALA A 134 6.15 7.76 18.84
N TYR A 135 6.22 8.27 17.60
CA TYR A 135 7.39 8.96 17.08
C TYR A 135 7.72 10.25 17.84
N ALA A 136 6.71 11.05 18.16
CA ALA A 136 6.89 12.30 18.90
C ALA A 136 7.40 12.06 20.32
N ALA A 137 6.90 11.02 20.99
CA ALA A 137 7.26 10.68 22.37
C ALA A 137 8.43 9.70 22.49
N LYS A 138 8.89 9.09 21.39
CA LYS A 138 9.85 7.97 21.37
C LYS A 138 9.37 6.78 22.19
N GLU A 139 8.06 6.54 22.14
CA GLU A 139 7.41 5.43 22.83
C GLU A 139 7.39 4.14 21.98
N PRO A 140 7.25 2.97 22.60
CA PRO A 140 7.04 1.71 21.90
C PRO A 140 5.84 1.77 20.96
N TRP A 141 5.98 1.18 19.78
CA TRP A 141 4.88 0.94 18.85
C TRP A 141 5.16 -0.31 18.04
N PHE A 142 4.17 -1.16 17.87
CA PHE A 142 4.20 -2.34 17.00
C PHE A 142 2.82 -2.54 16.41
N GLY A 143 2.72 -2.77 15.10
CA GLY A 143 1.42 -2.96 14.49
C GLY A 143 1.43 -3.02 12.97
N TYR A 144 0.23 -3.18 12.43
CA TYR A 144 0.01 -3.26 10.99
C TYR A 144 0.12 -1.87 10.34
N TYR A 145 0.83 -1.85 9.20
CA TYR A 145 0.77 -0.75 8.25
C TYR A 145 1.12 -1.22 6.83
N TRP A 146 1.14 -0.28 5.88
CA TRP A 146 1.45 -0.55 4.48
C TRP A 146 2.28 0.56 3.84
N THR A 147 2.97 0.23 2.73
CA THR A 147 3.72 1.18 1.91
C THR A 147 3.38 0.96 0.42
N PRO A 148 3.25 2.00 -0.43
CA PRO A 148 3.58 3.40 -0.10
C PRO A 148 2.47 4.08 0.71
N SER A 149 2.87 4.98 1.60
CA SER A 149 1.94 5.81 2.35
C SER A 149 2.62 7.07 2.89
N LEU A 150 1.82 8.11 3.17
CA LEU A 150 2.28 9.31 3.86
C LEU A 150 3.02 8.98 5.16
N VAL A 151 2.47 8.07 5.94
CA VAL A 151 3.02 7.66 7.24
C VAL A 151 4.43 7.10 7.09
N MET A 152 4.64 6.19 6.14
CA MET A 152 5.95 5.60 5.87
C MET A 152 6.96 6.61 5.30
N GLY A 153 6.46 7.67 4.64
CA GLY A 153 7.29 8.80 4.20
C GLY A 153 7.74 9.71 5.33
N LYS A 154 6.92 9.85 6.38
CA LYS A 154 7.21 10.73 7.54
C LYS A 154 7.91 10.01 8.68
N TYR A 155 7.58 8.77 8.91
CA TYR A 155 7.99 7.97 10.06
C TYR A 155 8.68 6.68 9.59
N PRO A 156 10.02 6.66 9.52
CA PRO A 156 10.74 5.47 9.10
C PRO A 156 10.44 4.26 9.99
N MET A 157 10.01 3.16 9.37
CA MET A 157 9.60 1.93 10.04
C MET A 157 10.42 0.75 9.52
N VAL A 158 10.59 -0.26 10.35
CA VAL A 158 11.19 -1.56 9.99
C VAL A 158 10.08 -2.60 10.01
N GLN A 159 9.97 -3.40 8.95
CA GLN A 159 9.06 -4.53 8.92
C GLN A 159 9.58 -5.66 9.81
N VAL A 160 8.69 -6.21 10.62
CA VAL A 160 8.97 -7.37 11.47
C VAL A 160 8.85 -8.63 10.61
N ASP A 161 9.88 -9.47 10.65
CA ASP A 161 9.87 -10.76 9.96
C ASP A 161 8.95 -11.76 10.71
N LEU A 162 7.92 -12.24 10.01
CA LEU A 162 6.97 -13.25 10.49
C LEU A 162 7.22 -14.64 9.86
N GLY A 163 8.33 -14.79 9.15
CA GLY A 163 8.62 -15.97 8.35
C GLY A 163 8.01 -15.90 6.94
N PRO A 164 8.18 -16.95 6.15
CA PRO A 164 7.79 -16.97 4.75
C PRO A 164 6.26 -16.93 4.58
N HIS A 165 5.81 -16.31 3.49
CA HIS A 165 4.42 -16.37 3.06
C HIS A 165 4.09 -17.72 2.41
N ASP A 166 2.95 -18.31 2.79
CA ASP A 166 2.34 -19.49 2.16
C ASP A 166 1.00 -19.09 1.51
N ALA A 167 1.01 -18.98 0.19
CA ALA A 167 -0.18 -18.58 -0.58
C ALA A 167 -1.38 -19.54 -0.35
N SER A 168 -1.15 -20.82 -0.06
CA SER A 168 -2.22 -21.80 0.20
C SER A 168 -3.01 -21.51 1.49
N LYS A 169 -2.43 -20.71 2.41
CA LYS A 169 -3.02 -20.34 3.70
C LYS A 169 -3.70 -18.97 3.68
N GLN A 170 -3.41 -18.17 2.66
CA GLN A 170 -3.91 -16.78 2.59
C GLN A 170 -5.43 -16.68 2.63
N ALA A 171 -6.14 -17.55 1.92
CA ALA A 171 -7.60 -17.54 1.91
C ALA A 171 -8.19 -17.76 3.31
N CYS A 172 -7.63 -18.69 4.11
CA CYS A 172 -8.05 -18.89 5.49
C CYS A 172 -7.73 -17.66 6.35
N ASN A 173 -6.50 -17.12 6.26
CA ASN A 173 -6.13 -15.93 7.03
C ASN A 173 -7.00 -14.69 6.71
N SER A 174 -7.59 -14.64 5.52
CA SER A 174 -8.52 -13.56 5.10
C SER A 174 -9.97 -13.79 5.53
N ASP A 175 -10.28 -14.94 6.11
CA ASP A 175 -11.62 -15.29 6.60
C ASP A 175 -11.67 -15.17 8.13
N LYS A 176 -12.59 -14.36 8.65
CA LYS A 176 -12.80 -14.19 10.10
C LYS A 176 -13.20 -15.48 10.82
N GLU A 177 -13.79 -16.44 10.10
CA GLU A 177 -14.20 -17.75 10.60
C GLU A 177 -13.11 -18.82 10.42
N CYS A 178 -11.89 -18.43 10.02
CA CYS A 178 -10.78 -19.37 9.84
C CYS A 178 -10.49 -20.14 11.12
N ALA A 179 -10.69 -21.47 11.07
CA ALA A 179 -10.48 -22.35 12.22
C ALA A 179 -8.99 -22.62 12.51
N THR A 180 -8.15 -22.57 11.48
CA THR A 180 -6.71 -22.90 11.55
C THR A 180 -5.86 -21.83 10.88
N PRO A 181 -5.86 -20.59 11.40
CA PRO A 181 -5.03 -19.53 10.86
C PRO A 181 -3.54 -19.88 10.98
N THR A 182 -2.73 -19.23 10.15
CA THR A 182 -1.27 -19.46 10.10
C THR A 182 -0.53 -18.15 10.32
N MET A 183 0.48 -18.16 11.18
CA MET A 183 1.41 -17.05 11.30
C MET A 183 2.32 -17.04 10.07
N GLN A 184 2.30 -15.95 9.32
CA GLN A 184 3.08 -15.79 8.11
C GLN A 184 3.17 -14.31 7.72
N SER A 185 4.15 -13.96 6.91
CA SER A 185 4.23 -12.63 6.30
C SER A 185 3.08 -12.40 5.30
N TRP A 186 2.73 -11.13 5.06
CA TRP A 186 1.82 -10.76 3.99
C TRP A 186 2.45 -11.02 2.62
N PRO A 187 1.66 -11.37 1.60
CA PRO A 187 2.16 -11.42 0.24
C PRO A 187 2.52 -10.00 -0.22
N SER A 188 3.55 -9.88 -1.04
CA SER A 188 3.74 -8.64 -1.81
C SER A 188 2.52 -8.45 -2.73
N SER A 189 1.89 -7.30 -2.69
CA SER A 189 0.77 -6.96 -3.56
C SER A 189 1.28 -6.47 -4.90
N VAL A 190 0.82 -7.10 -5.99
CA VAL A 190 0.93 -6.49 -7.31
C VAL A 190 -0.03 -5.29 -7.31
N VAL A 191 0.52 -4.11 -7.60
CA VAL A 191 -0.25 -2.88 -7.77
C VAL A 191 -0.13 -2.47 -9.23
N THR A 192 -1.24 -2.54 -9.95
CA THR A 192 -1.23 -2.41 -11.41
C THR A 192 -2.14 -1.28 -11.89
N THR A 193 -1.80 -0.73 -13.05
CA THR A 193 -2.70 0.14 -13.82
C THR A 193 -3.52 -0.73 -14.76
N VAL A 194 -4.83 -0.50 -14.78
CA VAL A 194 -5.73 -1.12 -15.75
C VAL A 194 -6.49 -0.06 -16.55
N VAL A 195 -6.86 -0.44 -17.77
CA VAL A 195 -7.71 0.36 -18.66
C VAL A 195 -8.90 -0.47 -19.12
N THR A 196 -10.01 0.18 -19.49
CA THR A 196 -11.09 -0.51 -20.19
C THR A 196 -10.64 -0.92 -21.59
N SER A 197 -11.14 -2.05 -22.10
CA SER A 197 -10.80 -2.51 -23.46
C SER A 197 -11.25 -1.53 -24.54
N GLU A 198 -12.32 -0.75 -24.27
CA GLU A 198 -12.79 0.31 -25.16
C GLU A 198 -11.78 1.47 -25.21
N PHE A 199 -11.29 1.91 -24.05
CA PHE A 199 -10.28 2.99 -23.99
C PHE A 199 -8.99 2.57 -24.68
N GLU A 200 -8.47 1.37 -24.41
CA GLU A 200 -7.23 0.88 -25.06
C GLU A 200 -7.35 0.90 -26.59
N SER A 201 -8.49 0.48 -27.13
CA SER A 201 -8.70 0.42 -28.59
C SER A 201 -8.85 1.80 -29.23
N SER A 202 -9.46 2.77 -28.51
CA SER A 202 -9.75 4.11 -29.01
C SER A 202 -8.64 5.14 -28.73
N HIS A 203 -7.79 4.90 -27.73
CA HIS A 203 -6.75 5.81 -27.23
C HIS A 203 -5.38 5.13 -27.08
N PRO A 204 -4.81 4.59 -28.17
CA PRO A 204 -3.58 3.80 -28.10
C PRO A 204 -2.36 4.59 -27.60
N ALA A 205 -2.26 5.89 -27.91
CA ALA A 205 -1.13 6.71 -27.49
C ALA A 205 -1.13 7.00 -25.98
N GLU A 206 -2.31 7.24 -25.40
CA GLU A 206 -2.52 7.42 -23.97
C GLU A 206 -2.30 6.10 -23.22
N THR A 207 -2.75 4.99 -23.79
CA THR A 207 -2.52 3.66 -23.24
C THR A 207 -1.02 3.33 -23.23
N ASP A 208 -0.28 3.66 -24.28
CA ASP A 208 1.18 3.45 -24.33
C ASP A 208 1.90 4.28 -23.26
N LEU A 209 1.46 5.51 -22.99
CA LEU A 209 1.97 6.27 -21.85
C LEU A 209 1.72 5.54 -20.53
N MET A 210 0.49 5.10 -20.29
CA MET A 210 0.14 4.40 -19.04
C MET A 210 0.92 3.10 -18.84
N ARG A 211 1.30 2.39 -19.93
CA ARG A 211 2.17 1.19 -19.87
C ARG A 211 3.57 1.47 -19.35
N ASN A 212 4.06 2.69 -19.48
CA ASN A 212 5.41 3.07 -19.08
C ASN A 212 5.48 3.67 -17.68
N LEU A 213 4.33 4.05 -17.07
CA LEU A 213 4.30 4.66 -15.76
C LEU A 213 4.65 3.64 -14.69
N SER A 214 5.74 3.89 -13.96
CA SER A 214 6.15 3.04 -12.86
C SER A 214 6.90 3.83 -11.79
N PHE A 215 6.56 3.58 -10.55
CA PHE A 215 7.12 4.23 -9.37
C PHE A 215 7.71 3.17 -8.44
N THR A 216 8.50 3.60 -7.47
CA THR A 216 8.89 2.79 -6.32
C THR A 216 8.17 3.25 -5.06
N ASN A 217 8.05 2.38 -4.06
CA ASN A 217 7.51 2.73 -2.75
C ASN A 217 8.21 3.96 -2.15
N ASN A 218 9.55 3.97 -2.22
CA ASN A 218 10.33 5.09 -1.67
C ASN A 218 10.01 6.42 -2.36
N MET A 219 9.82 6.41 -3.68
CA MET A 219 9.46 7.61 -4.43
C MET A 219 8.06 8.09 -4.03
N MET A 220 7.07 7.20 -3.99
CA MET A 220 5.70 7.56 -3.60
C MET A 220 5.62 8.04 -2.15
N ASN A 221 6.31 7.37 -1.23
CA ASN A 221 6.42 7.82 0.17
C ASN A 221 6.99 9.25 0.26
N SER A 222 8.06 9.54 -0.52
CA SER A 222 8.67 10.86 -0.54
C SER A 222 7.75 11.94 -1.12
N LEU A 223 7.01 11.62 -2.19
CA LEU A 223 6.03 12.54 -2.79
C LEU A 223 4.87 12.84 -1.84
N LEU A 224 4.34 11.82 -1.17
CA LEU A 224 3.26 11.99 -0.19
C LEU A 224 3.72 12.79 1.04
N ALA A 225 4.95 12.54 1.51
CA ALA A 225 5.53 13.32 2.61
C ALA A 225 5.77 14.78 2.23
N TRP A 226 6.23 15.05 1.00
CA TRP A 226 6.38 16.41 0.48
C TRP A 226 5.02 17.11 0.35
N GLN A 227 4.03 16.43 -0.23
CA GLN A 227 2.67 16.95 -0.37
C GLN A 227 2.08 17.41 0.97
N ASP A 228 2.22 16.60 2.00
CA ASP A 228 1.73 16.92 3.35
C ASP A 228 2.52 18.08 3.99
N ALA A 229 3.84 18.09 3.85
CA ALA A 229 4.69 19.13 4.43
C ALA A 229 4.41 20.53 3.84
N GLU A 230 4.12 20.58 2.53
CA GLU A 230 3.82 21.83 1.82
C GLU A 230 2.31 22.17 1.83
N GLY A 231 1.45 21.27 2.31
CA GLY A 231 -0.01 21.41 2.21
C GLY A 231 -0.48 21.45 0.75
N ALA A 232 0.28 20.77 -0.15
CA ALA A 232 0.09 20.85 -1.57
C ALA A 232 -1.10 20.02 -2.06
N THR A 233 -1.75 20.50 -3.12
CA THR A 233 -2.76 19.72 -3.85
C THR A 233 -2.11 18.60 -4.68
N GLY A 234 -2.92 17.68 -5.21
CA GLY A 234 -2.44 16.65 -6.14
C GLY A 234 -1.81 17.24 -7.40
N ASP A 235 -2.38 18.32 -7.94
CA ASP A 235 -1.87 19.03 -9.12
C ASP A 235 -0.49 19.66 -8.84
N GLU A 236 -0.33 20.32 -7.70
CA GLU A 236 0.96 20.89 -7.28
C GLU A 236 2.00 19.79 -7.03
N THR A 237 1.59 18.67 -6.48
CA THR A 237 2.46 17.49 -6.30
C THR A 237 2.90 16.91 -7.65
N ALA A 238 2.01 16.87 -8.64
CA ALA A 238 2.35 16.46 -10.00
C ALA A 238 3.35 17.41 -10.65
N VAL A 239 3.19 18.72 -10.49
CA VAL A 239 4.14 19.74 -10.98
C VAL A 239 5.50 19.57 -10.29
N TYR A 240 5.51 19.36 -8.97
CA TYR A 240 6.75 19.08 -8.23
C TYR A 240 7.45 17.82 -8.75
N PHE A 241 6.72 16.73 -8.94
CA PHE A 241 7.26 15.49 -9.51
C PHE A 241 7.85 15.74 -10.91
N LEU A 242 7.10 16.39 -11.80
CA LEU A 242 7.55 16.68 -13.15
C LEU A 242 8.80 17.58 -13.18
N SER A 243 8.92 18.51 -12.25
CA SER A 243 10.06 19.43 -12.14
C SER A 243 11.32 18.72 -11.61
N THR A 244 11.15 17.78 -10.67
CA THR A 244 12.27 17.15 -9.94
C THR A 244 12.70 15.80 -10.52
N GLN A 245 11.82 15.08 -11.24
CA GLN A 245 12.04 13.71 -11.73
C GLN A 245 12.14 13.63 -13.26
N GLN A 246 12.76 14.63 -13.89
CA GLN A 246 12.81 14.74 -15.36
C GLN A 246 13.44 13.54 -16.07
N LYS A 247 14.45 12.89 -15.46
CA LYS A 247 15.06 11.68 -16.00
C LYS A 247 14.07 10.51 -16.05
N LEU A 248 13.24 10.39 -15.01
CA LEU A 248 12.29 9.28 -14.90
C LEU A 248 11.15 9.44 -15.90
N TRP A 249 10.35 10.51 -15.78
CA TRP A 249 9.22 10.69 -16.69
C TRP A 249 9.65 10.89 -18.14
N GLY A 250 10.87 11.41 -18.36
CA GLY A 250 11.43 11.51 -19.69
C GLY A 250 11.65 10.17 -20.40
N SER A 251 11.77 9.06 -19.65
CA SER A 251 11.83 7.71 -20.22
C SER A 251 10.45 7.14 -20.59
N TRP A 252 9.36 7.72 -20.08
CA TRP A 252 8.01 7.25 -20.30
C TRP A 252 7.36 7.79 -21.58
N ILE A 253 7.89 8.88 -22.14
CA ILE A 253 7.32 9.61 -23.27
C ILE A 253 8.33 9.76 -24.41
N ASN A 254 7.81 9.99 -25.62
CA ASN A 254 8.65 10.22 -26.78
C ASN A 254 9.34 11.62 -26.76
N ASP A 255 10.31 11.81 -27.65
CA ASP A 255 11.13 13.05 -27.69
C ASP A 255 10.30 14.32 -27.92
N ALA A 256 9.26 14.27 -28.75
CA ALA A 256 8.42 15.41 -29.02
C ALA A 256 7.59 15.83 -27.80
N ALA A 257 7.01 14.86 -27.08
CA ALA A 257 6.28 15.10 -25.84
C ALA A 257 7.22 15.60 -24.73
N ARG A 258 8.44 15.03 -24.66
CA ARG A 258 9.48 15.45 -23.69
C ARG A 258 9.88 16.90 -23.90
N ALA A 259 10.16 17.30 -25.14
CA ALA A 259 10.52 18.69 -25.46
C ALA A 259 9.39 19.67 -25.11
N LYS A 260 8.15 19.31 -25.42
CA LYS A 260 6.96 20.11 -25.10
C LYS A 260 6.77 20.26 -23.58
N LEU A 261 6.85 19.19 -22.82
CA LEU A 261 6.68 19.21 -21.38
C LEU A 261 7.82 19.97 -20.68
N ALA A 262 9.07 19.76 -21.10
CA ALA A 262 10.23 20.47 -20.57
C ALA A 262 10.12 22.00 -20.79
N ALA A 263 9.51 22.45 -21.89
CA ALA A 263 9.28 23.86 -22.15
C ALA A 263 8.20 24.47 -21.23
N LEU A 264 7.26 23.67 -20.71
CA LEU A 264 6.22 24.12 -19.77
C LEU A 264 6.71 24.20 -18.32
N LEU A 265 7.82 23.55 -18.02
CA LEU A 265 8.40 23.49 -16.66
C LEU A 265 9.54 24.51 -16.44
N GLN A 266 9.82 25.37 -17.41
CA GLN A 266 10.79 26.47 -17.31
C GLN A 266 10.12 27.75 -16.79
#